data_c9cb122666aaddfd1e312ec90c8619e8
#
_entry.id   c9cb122666aaddfd1e312ec90c8619e8
#
_cell.length_a   1.000
_cell.length_b   1.000
_cell.length_c   1.000
_cell.angle_alpha   90.00
_cell.angle_beta   90.00
_cell.angle_gamma   90.00
#
_symmetry.space_group_name_H-M   'P 1'
#
loop_
_entity.id
_entity.type
_entity.pdbx_description
1 polymer ?
#
loop_
_entity_poly.entity_id
_entity_poly.type
_entity_poly.pdbx_seq_one_letter_code
_entity_poly.pdbx_strand_id
1 'polypeptide(L)'
;MTAAPDLAAPDLIEAVVAFRAWRVVDGALLSPYIPCLWEGPVMHAECYPANRALLFGRGWLAEPHDPPHPDCRCGIYAYHRPGTQPYYGEFEWVDGIVAMWGRIEAHRDGLRAQHARVCALARRPGADAVASALSVDVVDPADLGEAAAAYGAPLPPALVP
;
A
#
# COMPACT_ATOMS: atom_id res chain seq x y z
N MET A 1 23.64 -23.85 5.63
CA MET A 1 22.68 -22.82 5.18
C MET A 1 21.42 -22.99 5.99
N THR A 2 21.24 -22.21 7.02
CA THR A 2 19.99 -22.13 7.76
C THR A 2 19.02 -21.33 6.91
N ALA A 3 17.94 -21.99 6.46
CA ALA A 3 16.82 -21.28 5.85
C ALA A 3 16.32 -20.24 6.85
N ALA A 4 16.19 -19.00 6.41
CA ALA A 4 15.48 -18.00 7.18
C ALA A 4 14.09 -18.59 7.53
N PRO A 5 13.61 -18.42 8.77
CA PRO A 5 12.29 -18.91 9.11
C PRO A 5 11.30 -18.27 8.12
N ASP A 6 10.50 -19.12 7.52
CA ASP A 6 9.34 -18.70 6.74
C ASP A 6 8.42 -17.96 7.71
N LEU A 7 8.60 -16.65 7.81
CA LEU A 7 7.69 -15.76 8.50
C LEU A 7 6.47 -15.55 7.58
N ALA A 8 5.82 -16.65 7.21
CA ALA A 8 4.42 -16.58 6.88
C ALA A 8 3.75 -16.00 8.13
N ALA A 9 3.42 -14.71 8.06
CA ALA A 9 2.58 -14.12 9.08
C ALA A 9 1.38 -15.05 9.25
N PRO A 10 1.01 -15.42 10.47
CA PRO A 10 -0.21 -16.20 10.67
C PRO A 10 -1.31 -15.46 9.92
N ASP A 11 -2.18 -16.20 9.24
CA ASP A 11 -3.35 -15.64 8.58
C ASP A 11 -4.00 -14.67 9.55
N LEU A 12 -3.66 -13.39 9.41
CA LEU A 12 -4.25 -12.36 10.24
C LEU A 12 -5.71 -12.32 9.84
N ILE A 13 -6.56 -12.79 10.73
CA ILE A 13 -8.01 -12.84 10.56
C ILE A 13 -8.56 -11.41 10.33
N GLU A 14 -7.79 -10.39 10.72
CA GLU A 14 -8.13 -8.99 10.58
C GLU A 14 -7.11 -8.27 9.67
N ALA A 15 -7.62 -7.31 8.89
CA ALA A 15 -6.79 -6.46 8.07
C ALA A 15 -5.89 -5.57 8.93
N VAL A 16 -4.66 -5.38 8.48
CA VAL A 16 -3.68 -4.48 9.10
C VAL A 16 -3.85 -3.07 8.54
N VAL A 17 -3.94 -2.08 9.41
CA VAL A 17 -4.02 -0.67 9.00
C VAL A 17 -2.63 -0.07 8.84
N ALA A 18 -2.45 0.66 7.74
CA ALA A 18 -1.21 1.34 7.40
C ALA A 18 -1.48 2.63 6.61
N PHE A 19 -0.43 3.33 6.22
CA PHE A 19 -0.50 4.62 5.53
C PHE A 19 0.15 4.53 4.16
N ARG A 20 -0.47 5.19 3.17
CA ARG A 20 0.00 5.22 1.80
C ARG A 20 -0.27 6.57 1.17
N ALA A 21 0.57 6.96 0.23
CA ALA A 21 0.30 8.10 -0.64
C ALA A 21 0.09 7.63 -2.09
N TRP A 22 -0.71 8.38 -2.82
CA TRP A 22 -0.95 8.19 -4.25
C TRP A 22 -0.74 9.50 -4.98
N ARG A 23 -0.45 9.39 -6.27
CA ARG A 23 -0.63 10.50 -7.18
C ARG A 23 -2.10 10.61 -7.57
N VAL A 24 -2.59 11.82 -7.71
CA VAL A 24 -3.94 12.07 -8.24
C VAL A 24 -3.83 12.46 -9.72
N VAL A 25 -4.47 11.69 -10.57
CA VAL A 25 -4.47 11.92 -12.02
C VAL A 25 -5.91 11.81 -12.52
N ASP A 26 -6.41 12.86 -13.13
CA ASP A 26 -7.78 12.93 -13.67
C ASP A 26 -8.87 12.46 -12.68
N GLY A 27 -8.71 12.83 -11.41
CA GLY A 27 -9.66 12.46 -10.35
C GLY A 27 -9.59 11.02 -9.87
N ALA A 28 -8.53 10.31 -10.20
CA ALA A 28 -8.29 8.93 -9.78
C ALA A 28 -6.96 8.77 -9.04
N LEU A 29 -6.84 7.72 -8.24
CA LEU A 29 -5.62 7.37 -7.53
C LEU A 29 -4.70 6.54 -8.42
N LEU A 30 -3.48 7.01 -8.57
CA LEU A 30 -2.42 6.30 -9.29
C LEU A 30 -1.32 5.90 -8.31
N SER A 31 -0.88 4.65 -8.38
CA SER A 31 0.23 4.16 -7.56
C SER A 31 1.51 4.96 -7.80
N PRO A 32 2.33 5.22 -6.75
CA PRO A 32 3.46 6.14 -6.84
C PRO A 32 4.55 5.71 -7.84
N TYR A 33 4.92 4.44 -7.83
CA TYR A 33 6.10 3.96 -8.55
C TYR A 33 5.79 3.11 -9.78
N ILE A 34 4.56 2.65 -9.88
CA ILE A 34 4.09 1.80 -10.96
C ILE A 34 2.82 2.45 -11.51
N PRO A 35 2.67 2.58 -12.83
CA PRO A 35 1.48 3.17 -13.42
C PRO A 35 0.27 2.23 -13.29
N CYS A 36 -0.18 2.05 -12.05
CA CYS A 36 -1.32 1.23 -11.68
C CYS A 36 -2.42 2.12 -11.13
N LEU A 37 -3.52 2.20 -11.87
CA LEU A 37 -4.70 2.97 -11.50
C LEU A 37 -5.56 2.16 -10.51
N TRP A 38 -6.02 2.82 -9.45
CA TRP A 38 -6.99 2.25 -8.54
C TRP A 38 -8.41 2.53 -9.05
N GLU A 39 -9.01 1.55 -9.70
CA GLU A 39 -10.35 1.69 -10.30
C GLU A 39 -11.47 1.70 -9.25
N GLY A 40 -11.18 1.27 -8.03
CA GLY A 40 -12.10 1.26 -6.90
C GLY A 40 -11.35 1.36 -5.58
N PRO A 41 -12.05 1.29 -4.44
CA PRO A 41 -11.39 1.38 -3.13
C PRO A 41 -10.54 0.14 -2.81
N VAL A 42 -10.77 -0.98 -3.47
CA VAL A 42 -10.05 -2.24 -3.25
C VAL A 42 -9.08 -2.50 -4.39
N MET A 43 -7.86 -2.85 -4.05
CA MET A 43 -6.81 -3.25 -4.98
C MET A 43 -6.30 -4.64 -4.63
N HIS A 44 -6.12 -5.46 -5.63
CA HIS A 44 -5.44 -6.75 -5.56
C HIS A 44 -4.09 -6.61 -6.26
N ALA A 45 -3.02 -7.01 -5.58
CA ALA A 45 -1.70 -6.94 -6.16
C ALA A 45 -1.56 -7.94 -7.30
N GLU A 46 -0.93 -7.50 -8.37
CA GLU A 46 -0.57 -8.34 -9.50
C GLU A 46 0.91 -8.12 -9.82
N CYS A 47 1.59 -9.16 -10.23
CA CYS A 47 2.94 -9.05 -10.72
C CYS A 47 2.99 -9.41 -12.20
N TYR A 48 3.49 -8.49 -13.00
CA TYR A 48 3.69 -8.69 -14.44
C TYR A 48 5.19 -8.81 -14.73
N PRO A 49 5.80 -10.00 -14.48
CA PRO A 49 7.25 -10.13 -14.43
C PRO A 49 7.93 -9.88 -15.76
N ALA A 50 7.33 -10.30 -16.87
CA ALA A 50 7.96 -10.25 -18.20
C ALA A 50 8.31 -8.82 -18.65
N ASN A 51 7.48 -7.84 -18.29
CA ASN A 51 7.71 -6.44 -18.67
C ASN A 51 8.50 -5.65 -17.63
N ARG A 52 8.46 -6.05 -16.36
CA ARG A 52 9.07 -5.30 -15.26
C ARG A 52 10.54 -5.55 -15.09
N ALA A 53 11.01 -6.78 -15.30
CA ALA A 53 12.44 -7.09 -15.28
C ALA A 53 13.21 -6.29 -16.36
N LEU A 54 12.59 -6.06 -17.51
CA LEU A 54 13.18 -5.25 -18.59
C LEU A 54 13.12 -3.74 -18.29
N LEU A 55 12.04 -3.26 -17.66
CA LEU A 55 11.80 -1.83 -17.47
C LEU A 55 12.39 -1.28 -16.17
N PHE A 56 12.45 -2.08 -15.12
CA PHE A 56 12.79 -1.63 -13.77
C PHE A 56 14.05 -2.27 -13.17
N GLY A 57 14.73 -3.13 -13.91
CA GLY A 57 15.99 -3.73 -13.49
C GLY A 57 15.87 -4.81 -12.41
N ARG A 58 16.86 -4.89 -11.53
CA ARG A 58 16.98 -5.97 -10.54
C ARG A 58 15.88 -5.94 -9.48
N GLY A 59 15.55 -7.10 -8.94
CA GLY A 59 14.58 -7.27 -7.86
C GLY A 59 13.18 -7.68 -8.32
N TRP A 60 13.04 -8.07 -9.58
CA TRP A 60 11.81 -8.61 -10.13
C TRP A 60 12.03 -10.04 -10.64
N LEU A 61 11.16 -10.98 -10.20
CA LEU A 61 11.16 -12.33 -10.73
C LEU A 61 10.49 -12.37 -12.11
N ALA A 62 11.10 -13.09 -13.03
CA ALA A 62 10.55 -13.30 -14.37
C ALA A 62 9.45 -14.37 -14.40
N GLU A 63 9.50 -15.33 -13.47
CA GLU A 63 8.55 -16.42 -13.40
C GLU A 63 7.22 -15.99 -12.78
N PRO A 64 6.07 -16.52 -13.23
CA PRO A 64 4.77 -16.24 -12.64
C PRO A 64 4.74 -16.63 -11.15
N HIS A 65 4.21 -15.74 -10.32
CA HIS A 65 4.08 -15.93 -8.88
C HIS A 65 3.00 -15.02 -8.30
N ASP A 66 2.55 -15.36 -7.10
CA ASP A 66 1.61 -14.52 -6.36
C ASP A 66 2.34 -13.44 -5.55
N PRO A 67 1.90 -12.17 -5.62
CA PRO A 67 2.46 -11.10 -4.81
C PRO A 67 1.92 -11.13 -3.36
N PRO A 68 2.70 -10.62 -2.40
CA PRO A 68 4.11 -10.34 -2.49
C PRO A 68 4.94 -11.63 -2.50
N HIS A 69 6.06 -11.61 -3.21
CA HIS A 69 7.00 -12.74 -3.22
C HIS A 69 8.34 -12.28 -2.64
N PRO A 70 9.01 -13.06 -1.77
CA PRO A 70 10.23 -12.65 -1.10
C PRO A 70 11.35 -12.18 -2.05
N ASP A 71 11.48 -12.84 -3.18
CA ASP A 71 12.51 -12.54 -4.19
C ASP A 71 12.05 -11.57 -5.27
N CYS A 72 10.88 -10.96 -5.12
CA CYS A 72 10.32 -9.99 -6.05
C CYS A 72 9.87 -8.72 -5.32
N ARG A 73 9.93 -7.58 -6.00
CA ARG A 73 9.47 -6.30 -5.45
C ARG A 73 7.96 -6.06 -5.58
N CYS A 74 7.22 -7.06 -6.02
CA CYS A 74 5.76 -6.96 -6.18
C CYS A 74 5.01 -6.85 -4.84
N GLY A 75 3.77 -6.42 -4.90
CA GLY A 75 2.89 -6.21 -3.76
C GLY A 75 2.45 -4.76 -3.61
N ILE A 76 1.45 -4.53 -2.79
CA ILE A 76 0.96 -3.20 -2.46
C ILE A 76 1.72 -2.72 -1.24
N TYR A 77 2.46 -1.62 -1.37
CA TYR A 77 3.27 -1.05 -0.31
C TYR A 77 2.50 -0.02 0.51
N ALA A 78 2.72 -0.04 1.82
CA ALA A 78 2.28 0.99 2.74
C ALA A 78 3.27 1.13 3.90
N TYR A 79 3.12 2.18 4.69
CA TYR A 79 4.04 2.54 5.76
C TYR A 79 3.38 2.45 7.13
N HIS A 80 4.16 2.20 8.17
CA HIS A 80 3.67 2.12 9.55
C HIS A 80 3.24 3.48 10.10
N ARG A 81 3.77 4.58 9.53
CA ARG A 81 3.50 5.95 9.98
C ARG A 81 3.09 6.84 8.82
N PRO A 82 2.17 7.79 9.05
CA PRO A 82 1.83 8.78 8.04
C PRO A 82 3.04 9.66 7.69
N GLY A 83 3.09 10.15 6.47
CA GLY A 83 4.17 11.03 6.01
C GLY A 83 5.53 10.37 5.77
N THR A 84 5.63 9.06 5.88
CA THR A 84 6.89 8.34 5.62
C THR A 84 7.19 8.23 4.12
N GLN A 85 6.16 8.13 3.30
CA GLN A 85 6.35 7.99 1.86
C GLN A 85 6.83 9.31 1.24
N PRO A 86 8.00 9.31 0.56
CA PRO A 86 8.48 10.53 -0.09
C PRO A 86 7.64 10.85 -1.33
N TYR A 87 7.38 12.14 -1.52
CA TYR A 87 6.83 12.66 -2.76
C TYR A 87 7.98 12.95 -3.74
N TYR A 88 7.70 12.78 -5.02
CA TYR A 88 8.64 13.11 -6.09
C TYR A 88 7.92 13.70 -7.30
N GLY A 89 8.63 14.47 -8.10
CA GLY A 89 8.07 15.12 -9.28
C GLY A 89 7.02 16.18 -8.98
N GLU A 90 6.51 16.79 -10.02
CA GLU A 90 5.46 17.80 -9.95
C GLU A 90 4.09 17.15 -10.14
N PHE A 91 3.66 16.38 -9.15
CA PHE A 91 2.37 15.69 -9.17
C PHE A 91 1.51 16.16 -8.00
N GLU A 92 0.21 16.06 -8.16
CA GLU A 92 -0.70 16.13 -7.02
C GLU A 92 -0.62 14.82 -6.24
N TRP A 93 -0.44 14.92 -4.93
CA TRP A 93 -0.35 13.79 -4.03
C TRP A 93 -1.47 13.82 -3.01
N VAL A 94 -1.91 12.65 -2.59
CA VAL A 94 -2.82 12.49 -1.47
C VAL A 94 -2.34 11.35 -0.59
N ASP A 95 -2.26 11.63 0.71
CA ASP A 95 -2.03 10.60 1.72
C ASP A 95 -3.36 9.96 2.13
N GLY A 96 -3.31 8.74 2.64
CA GLY A 96 -4.48 8.08 3.15
C GLY A 96 -4.18 6.89 4.03
N ILE A 97 -5.25 6.31 4.53
CA ILE A 97 -5.27 5.13 5.37
C ILE A 97 -5.72 3.95 4.51
N VAL A 98 -4.99 2.86 4.59
CA VAL A 98 -5.32 1.59 3.94
C VAL A 98 -5.49 0.48 4.97
N ALA A 99 -6.42 -0.42 4.72
CA ALA A 99 -6.52 -1.71 5.38
C ALA A 99 -5.96 -2.77 4.43
N MET A 100 -5.04 -3.59 4.91
CA MET A 100 -4.27 -4.54 4.10
C MET A 100 -4.41 -5.95 4.63
N TRP A 101 -4.54 -6.92 3.73
CA TRP A 101 -4.73 -8.32 4.09
C TRP A 101 -4.19 -9.28 3.03
N GLY A 102 -4.38 -10.57 3.27
CA GLY A 102 -3.80 -11.65 2.49
C GLY A 102 -2.37 -11.93 2.94
N ARG A 103 -1.51 -12.28 2.02
CA ARG A 103 -0.08 -12.43 2.33
C ARG A 103 0.51 -11.04 2.60
N ILE A 104 1.17 -10.91 3.75
CA ILE A 104 1.81 -9.66 4.17
C ILE A 104 3.29 -9.94 4.43
N GLU A 105 4.14 -9.07 3.94
CA GLU A 105 5.56 -9.05 4.24
C GLU A 105 5.90 -7.74 4.97
N ALA A 106 6.41 -7.86 6.20
CA ALA A 106 6.75 -6.73 7.04
C ALA A 106 8.18 -6.25 6.78
N HIS A 107 8.36 -4.95 6.82
CA HIS A 107 9.63 -4.24 6.74
C HIS A 107 9.73 -3.23 7.89
N ARG A 108 10.93 -2.74 8.15
CA ARG A 108 11.16 -1.77 9.24
C ARG A 108 10.26 -0.54 9.17
N ASP A 109 10.07 0.04 8.01
CA ASP A 109 9.35 1.30 7.84
C ASP A 109 7.91 1.10 7.33
N GLY A 110 7.54 -0.12 6.94
CA GLY A 110 6.25 -0.41 6.36
C GLY A 110 6.01 -1.88 6.10
N LEU A 111 5.09 -2.16 5.22
CA LEU A 111 4.73 -3.51 4.80
C LEU A 111 4.30 -3.52 3.34
N ARG A 112 4.27 -4.68 2.75
CA ARG A 112 3.61 -4.92 1.48
C ARG A 112 2.66 -6.09 1.58
N ALA A 113 1.54 -6.01 0.88
CA ALA A 113 0.47 -6.99 0.99
C ALA A 113 -0.09 -7.40 -0.37
N GLN A 114 -0.83 -8.49 -0.34
CA GLN A 114 -1.55 -9.03 -1.48
C GLN A 114 -2.78 -8.18 -1.83
N HIS A 115 -3.47 -7.67 -0.82
CA HIS A 115 -4.70 -6.89 -0.98
C HIS A 115 -4.67 -5.64 -0.12
N ALA A 116 -5.32 -4.59 -0.58
CA ALA A 116 -5.53 -3.37 0.18
C ALA A 116 -6.86 -2.71 -0.16
N ARG A 117 -7.42 -2.00 0.82
CA ARG A 117 -8.59 -1.12 0.67
C ARG A 117 -8.22 0.27 1.13
N VAL A 118 -8.56 1.27 0.34
CA VAL A 118 -8.55 2.67 0.80
C VAL A 118 -9.67 2.85 1.81
N CYS A 119 -9.33 3.32 3.01
CA CYS A 119 -10.29 3.59 4.09
C CYS A 119 -10.63 5.07 4.17
N ALA A 120 -9.62 5.93 4.07
CA ALA A 120 -9.77 7.38 4.12
C ALA A 120 -8.66 8.07 3.32
N LEU A 121 -8.93 9.28 2.86
CA LEU A 121 -7.96 10.18 2.24
C LEU A 121 -7.76 11.43 3.10
N ALA A 122 -6.55 11.94 3.12
CA ALA A 122 -6.25 13.22 3.75
C ALA A 122 -6.89 14.35 2.96
N ARG A 123 -7.46 15.32 3.66
CA ARG A 123 -8.07 16.51 3.06
C ARG A 123 -7.04 17.31 2.29
N ARG A 124 -7.27 17.46 0.98
CA ARG A 124 -6.48 18.29 0.06
C ARG A 124 -7.40 18.77 -1.07
N PRO A 125 -7.03 19.82 -1.79
CA PRO A 125 -7.74 20.20 -3.02
C PRO A 125 -7.87 18.98 -3.95
N GLY A 126 -9.08 18.68 -4.40
CA GLY A 126 -9.39 17.53 -5.26
C GLY A 126 -9.59 16.18 -4.54
N ALA A 127 -9.17 16.03 -3.28
CA ALA A 127 -9.35 14.79 -2.54
C ALA A 127 -10.82 14.44 -2.28
N ASP A 128 -11.67 15.43 -2.05
CA ASP A 128 -13.10 15.21 -1.80
C ASP A 128 -13.80 14.52 -2.99
N ALA A 129 -13.45 14.91 -4.21
CA ALA A 129 -14.02 14.30 -5.42
C ALA A 129 -13.59 12.84 -5.57
N VAL A 130 -12.31 12.55 -5.32
CA VAL A 130 -11.76 11.17 -5.36
C VAL A 130 -12.38 10.34 -4.24
N ALA A 131 -12.45 10.85 -3.03
CA ALA A 131 -13.04 10.16 -1.88
C ALA A 131 -14.53 9.85 -2.12
N SER A 132 -15.28 10.79 -2.69
CA SER A 132 -16.67 10.59 -3.06
C SER A 132 -16.82 9.49 -4.12
N ALA A 133 -15.99 9.50 -5.15
CA ALA A 133 -16.00 8.48 -6.20
C ALA A 133 -15.67 7.08 -5.66
N LEU A 134 -14.80 6.98 -4.67
CA LEU A 134 -14.42 5.73 -4.02
C LEU A 134 -15.32 5.36 -2.84
N SER A 135 -16.23 6.23 -2.41
CA SER A 135 -17.08 6.08 -1.21
C SER A 135 -16.22 5.86 0.06
N VAL A 136 -15.17 6.65 0.23
CA VAL A 136 -14.28 6.63 1.39
C VAL A 136 -14.32 7.96 2.15
N ASP A 137 -13.85 7.92 3.40
CA ASP A 137 -13.84 9.09 4.25
C ASP A 137 -12.76 10.11 3.85
N VAL A 138 -12.95 11.36 4.27
CA VAL A 138 -11.92 12.41 4.22
C VAL A 138 -11.57 12.82 5.64
N VAL A 139 -10.29 12.86 5.95
CA VAL A 139 -9.75 13.12 7.28
C VAL A 139 -8.79 14.31 7.21
N ASP A 140 -8.74 15.13 8.25
CA ASP A 140 -7.72 16.19 8.35
C ASP A 140 -6.33 15.56 8.31
N PRO A 141 -5.38 16.10 7.52
CA PRO A 141 -4.01 15.56 7.46
C PRO A 141 -3.32 15.43 8.81
N ALA A 142 -3.59 16.34 9.74
CA ALA A 142 -3.01 16.31 11.08
C ALA A 142 -3.54 15.14 11.93
N ASP A 143 -4.74 14.66 11.64
CA ASP A 143 -5.43 13.62 12.41
C ASP A 143 -5.28 12.22 11.77
N LEU A 144 -4.57 12.11 10.68
CA LEU A 144 -4.49 10.87 9.89
C LEU A 144 -4.02 9.69 10.73
N GLY A 145 -3.01 9.90 11.57
CA GLY A 145 -2.46 8.86 12.46
C GLY A 145 -3.47 8.38 13.49
N GLU A 146 -4.22 9.29 14.11
CA GLU A 146 -5.23 8.96 15.11
C GLU A 146 -6.47 8.32 14.48
N ALA A 147 -6.90 8.85 13.34
CA ALA A 147 -8.07 8.36 12.62
C ALA A 147 -7.91 6.90 12.16
N ALA A 148 -6.70 6.42 11.97
CA ALA A 148 -6.43 5.05 11.54
C ALA A 148 -7.03 4.00 12.49
N ALA A 149 -7.11 4.28 13.80
CA ALA A 149 -7.68 3.39 14.79
C ALA A 149 -9.16 3.06 14.55
N ALA A 150 -9.89 3.92 13.84
CA ALA A 150 -11.29 3.66 13.48
C ALA A 150 -11.45 2.55 12.43
N TYR A 151 -10.39 2.22 11.70
CA TYR A 151 -10.42 1.25 10.60
C TYR A 151 -9.78 -0.09 10.93
N GLY A 152 -9.12 -0.21 12.07
CA GLY A 152 -8.49 -1.44 12.53
C GLY A 152 -7.19 -1.20 13.30
N ALA A 153 -6.43 -2.27 13.51
CA ALA A 153 -5.16 -2.24 14.23
C ALA A 153 -3.97 -2.16 13.27
N PRO A 154 -2.86 -1.51 13.69
CA PRO A 154 -1.60 -1.57 12.95
C PRO A 154 -0.99 -2.98 13.04
N LEU A 155 0.02 -3.25 12.22
CA LEU A 155 0.83 -4.45 12.37
C LEU A 155 1.41 -4.51 13.79
N PRO A 156 1.26 -5.65 14.52
CA PRO A 156 1.81 -5.79 15.85
C PRO A 156 3.32 -5.48 15.87
N PRO A 157 3.83 -4.69 16.83
CA PRO A 157 5.24 -4.32 16.87
C PRO A 157 6.20 -5.51 16.88
N ALA A 158 5.78 -6.64 17.44
CA ALA A 158 6.57 -7.87 17.47
C ALA A 158 6.80 -8.49 16.07
N LEU A 159 6.02 -8.11 15.07
CA LEU A 159 6.14 -8.57 13.67
C LEU A 159 6.92 -7.59 12.79
N VAL A 160 7.31 -6.45 13.32
CA VAL A 160 8.15 -5.47 12.60
C VAL A 160 9.61 -5.86 12.81
N PRO A 161 10.40 -6.12 11.73
CA PRO A 161 11.79 -6.54 11.84
C PRO A 161 12.73 -5.43 12.34
#